data_54db152e41352b5ad375644d84eba857
#
_entry.id   54db152e41352b5ad375644d84eba857
#
_cell.length_a   1.000
_cell.length_b   1.000
_cell.length_c   1.000
_cell.angle_alpha   90.00
_cell.angle_beta   90.00
_cell.angle_gamma   90.00
#
_symmetry.space_group_name_H-M   'P 1'
#
loop_
_entity.id
_entity.type
_entity.pdbx_description
1 polymer ?
#
loop_
_entity_poly.entity_id
_entity_poly.type
_entity_poly.pdbx_seq_one_letter_code
_entity_poly.pdbx_strand_id
1 'polypeptide(L)'
;MTELLNGLKRTNMCGTLRKNDEGREVVVMGFVQKTRDLGNLVFVDLRDRTGIVQLAFDAGVNPSLTDKARSLRGEFVVAAKGAVRLRTGKNINENMPTGEVEIDVGDLKILSEAEIPPFVISEKASVGENLALKYRYLELRKAYLQSNLIMRDKITRAARDYLSANGFLEIETPFLGKSTPEGARDYLVPSRIKHGAFYALPQSPQLYKQLLMIAGFDRYYQIARCFRDEDLRANRQPEFTQIDIEMSFVEEDEDVMAIAEGMIKEVFAKCKNITFTKPFRRMTWAEAMNRFGSDKPDTRFGLELHDISSAVKNTEFSVFRQALETGSVRAICVRGGADKFTRKEIDGFSDFVKDYGAKGLAWAAKKEDGSTTSSFYKFLTEKEIADIEEILSADKGDLILAVADKKNKVVFDSLGALRVHIADKLHLYDKNEYDILWVTEFPLLEWSDEDNRFYAMHHPFTSVNVKDLDKIDSKDRDVLASIRANAYDLVINGQEAGGGSIRIHTPEMQRKMFEILGMSEETIKNRFGFFVDAFKYGAPPHGGLAFGLDRLVMLITGDDNIKDVIAFPKVQNASCLMTGAPDFVEEIQLKELGLDVPEEDK
;
A
#
# COMPACT_ATOMS: atom_id res chain seq x y z
N MET A 1 -14.37 -9.65 41.89
CA MET A 1 -15.76 -10.03 41.47
C MET A 1 -16.27 -9.02 40.47
N THR A 2 -16.73 -9.47 39.34
CA THR A 2 -17.30 -8.65 38.25
C THR A 2 -18.60 -8.00 38.71
N GLU A 3 -18.77 -6.72 38.45
CA GLU A 3 -19.96 -5.94 38.81
C GLU A 3 -20.75 -5.56 37.57
N LEU A 4 -22.06 -5.31 37.76
CA LEU A 4 -22.92 -4.82 36.70
C LEU A 4 -22.90 -3.28 36.68
N LEU A 5 -23.17 -2.70 35.51
CA LEU A 5 -23.27 -1.24 35.35
C LEU A 5 -24.39 -0.59 36.18
N ASN A 6 -25.45 -1.33 36.53
CA ASN A 6 -26.58 -0.88 37.36
C ASN A 6 -27.08 0.52 36.97
N GLY A 7 -27.27 0.75 35.68
CA GLY A 7 -27.78 2.02 35.16
C GLY A 7 -26.72 3.08 34.85
N LEU A 8 -25.45 2.86 35.18
CA LEU A 8 -24.39 3.76 34.76
C LEU A 8 -24.27 3.76 33.22
N LYS A 9 -24.33 4.94 32.62
CA LYS A 9 -24.12 5.17 31.19
C LYS A 9 -22.91 6.06 31.01
N ARG A 10 -22.01 5.71 30.09
CA ARG A 10 -20.88 6.55 29.74
C ARG A 10 -21.37 7.92 29.25
N THR A 11 -20.91 9.00 29.87
CA THR A 11 -21.21 10.37 29.44
C THR A 11 -20.08 10.97 28.59
N ASN A 12 -18.83 10.61 28.86
CA ASN A 12 -17.64 11.15 28.21
C ASN A 12 -16.65 10.04 27.88
N MET A 13 -15.90 10.25 26.79
CA MET A 13 -14.71 9.46 26.50
C MET A 13 -13.52 9.97 27.33
N CYS A 14 -12.59 9.07 27.69
CA CYS A 14 -11.47 9.40 28.58
C CYS A 14 -10.61 10.55 28.05
N GLY A 15 -10.22 10.48 26.77
CA GLY A 15 -9.32 11.44 26.14
C GLY A 15 -9.96 12.78 25.75
N THR A 16 -11.26 12.97 25.96
CA THR A 16 -11.98 14.19 25.52
C THR A 16 -12.10 15.28 26.58
N LEU A 17 -11.82 14.94 27.84
CA LEU A 17 -11.96 15.86 28.95
C LEU A 17 -10.90 16.96 28.93
N ARG A 18 -11.32 18.18 29.22
CA ARG A 18 -10.46 19.39 29.25
C ARG A 18 -10.85 20.25 30.47
N LYS A 19 -10.06 21.29 30.71
CA LYS A 19 -10.29 22.19 31.84
C LYS A 19 -11.69 22.88 31.84
N ASN A 20 -12.30 23.05 30.68
CA ASN A 20 -13.65 23.57 30.57
C ASN A 20 -14.73 22.61 31.11
N ASP A 21 -14.37 21.37 31.43
CA ASP A 21 -15.24 20.37 32.04
C ASP A 21 -15.17 20.38 33.59
N GLU A 22 -14.38 21.30 34.19
CA GLU A 22 -14.29 21.41 35.66
C GLU A 22 -15.66 21.50 36.33
N GLY A 23 -15.81 20.76 37.42
CA GLY A 23 -17.03 20.68 38.20
C GLY A 23 -18.12 19.80 37.60
N ARG A 24 -18.00 19.32 36.37
CA ARG A 24 -19.00 18.42 35.77
C ARG A 24 -18.87 17.01 36.36
N GLU A 25 -20.02 16.42 36.67
CA GLU A 25 -20.12 15.00 36.99
C GLU A 25 -20.08 14.20 35.68
N VAL A 26 -19.18 13.26 35.58
CA VAL A 26 -18.96 12.43 34.39
C VAL A 26 -18.89 10.95 34.75
N VAL A 27 -19.27 10.12 33.77
CA VAL A 27 -19.05 8.66 33.81
C VAL A 27 -18.11 8.30 32.66
N VAL A 28 -16.93 7.79 32.99
CA VAL A 28 -15.95 7.28 32.05
C VAL A 28 -15.81 5.77 32.18
N MET A 29 -15.50 5.09 31.08
CA MET A 29 -15.34 3.63 31.06
C MET A 29 -14.16 3.28 30.15
N GLY A 30 -13.34 2.34 30.58
CA GLY A 30 -12.16 1.96 29.80
C GLY A 30 -11.35 0.87 30.48
N PHE A 31 -10.10 0.77 30.04
CA PHE A 31 -9.11 -0.17 30.52
C PHE A 31 -8.15 0.53 31.47
N VAL A 32 -7.86 -0.09 32.60
CA VAL A 32 -6.84 0.38 33.54
C VAL A 32 -5.47 0.24 32.89
N GLN A 33 -4.78 1.34 32.67
CA GLN A 33 -3.43 1.30 32.10
C GLN A 33 -2.37 1.22 33.20
N LYS A 34 -2.54 2.00 34.28
CA LYS A 34 -1.57 2.04 35.38
C LYS A 34 -2.25 2.46 36.67
N THR A 35 -1.86 1.85 37.76
CA THR A 35 -2.26 2.25 39.13
C THR A 35 -1.04 2.74 39.89
N ARG A 36 -1.16 3.84 40.64
CA ARG A 36 -0.12 4.41 41.53
C ARG A 36 -0.73 4.62 42.89
N ASP A 37 -0.21 3.91 43.88
CA ASP A 37 -0.58 4.04 45.31
C ASP A 37 0.45 4.93 46.02
N LEU A 38 0.00 6.05 46.54
CA LEU A 38 0.78 7.01 47.32
C LEU A 38 0.32 7.08 48.78
N GLY A 39 -0.20 5.99 49.31
CA GLY A 39 -0.73 5.91 50.66
C GLY A 39 -2.16 6.41 50.76
N ASN A 40 -2.38 7.64 51.15
CA ASN A 40 -3.75 8.19 51.26
C ASN A 40 -4.39 8.45 49.90
N LEU A 41 -3.62 8.58 48.83
CA LEU A 41 -4.12 8.86 47.50
C LEU A 41 -3.77 7.70 46.55
N VAL A 42 -4.76 7.25 45.79
CA VAL A 42 -4.56 6.28 44.70
C VAL A 42 -4.94 6.96 43.39
N PHE A 43 -4.05 6.84 42.41
CA PHE A 43 -4.28 7.34 41.06
C PHE A 43 -4.35 6.17 40.07
N VAL A 44 -5.33 6.22 39.17
CA VAL A 44 -5.53 5.22 38.12
C VAL A 44 -5.60 5.93 36.77
N ASP A 45 -4.69 5.56 35.87
CA ASP A 45 -4.75 6.01 34.48
C ASP A 45 -5.74 5.11 33.72
N LEU A 46 -6.89 5.65 33.35
CA LEU A 46 -7.94 4.94 32.60
C LEU A 46 -7.84 5.29 31.11
N ARG A 47 -7.78 4.27 30.28
CA ARG A 47 -7.60 4.41 28.81
C ARG A 47 -8.85 3.95 28.07
N ASP A 48 -9.23 4.71 27.05
CA ASP A 48 -10.12 4.27 25.98
C ASP A 48 -9.51 4.64 24.60
N ARG A 49 -10.25 4.47 23.50
CA ARG A 49 -9.77 4.75 22.15
C ARG A 49 -9.45 6.22 21.87
N THR A 50 -9.85 7.15 22.73
CA THR A 50 -9.62 8.59 22.56
C THR A 50 -8.41 9.08 23.35
N GLY A 51 -7.92 8.27 24.29
CA GLY A 51 -6.79 8.61 25.14
C GLY A 51 -6.98 8.17 26.59
N ILE A 52 -6.30 8.87 27.48
CA ILE A 52 -6.17 8.52 28.89
C ILE A 52 -6.71 9.67 29.74
N VAL A 53 -7.36 9.34 30.86
CA VAL A 53 -7.68 10.28 31.93
C VAL A 53 -7.24 9.72 33.27
N GLN A 54 -6.75 10.56 34.18
CA GLN A 54 -6.42 10.18 35.53
C GLN A 54 -7.66 10.14 36.41
N LEU A 55 -7.87 9.04 37.11
CA LEU A 55 -8.85 8.90 38.20
C LEU A 55 -8.12 9.11 39.52
N ALA A 56 -8.71 9.84 40.45
CA ALA A 56 -8.14 10.09 41.76
C ALA A 56 -9.09 9.56 42.86
N PHE A 57 -8.48 8.91 43.84
CA PHE A 57 -9.20 8.34 45.01
C PHE A 57 -8.49 8.79 46.27
N ASP A 58 -9.26 9.28 47.25
CA ASP A 58 -8.73 9.77 48.54
C ASP A 58 -9.28 8.92 49.69
N ALA A 59 -8.37 8.23 50.40
CA ALA A 59 -8.72 7.41 51.54
C ALA A 59 -9.25 8.24 52.71
N GLY A 60 -8.91 9.52 52.81
CA GLY A 60 -9.45 10.42 53.82
C GLY A 60 -10.94 10.76 53.57
N VAL A 61 -11.39 10.63 52.33
CA VAL A 61 -12.81 10.89 51.92
C VAL A 61 -13.58 9.58 51.86
N ASN A 62 -13.06 8.56 51.17
CA ASN A 62 -13.74 7.28 51.02
C ASN A 62 -12.71 6.11 51.08
N PRO A 63 -12.42 5.59 52.29
CA PRO A 63 -11.45 4.50 52.45
C PRO A 63 -11.78 3.24 51.65
N SER A 64 -13.07 2.83 51.65
CA SER A 64 -13.50 1.58 51.00
C SER A 64 -13.37 1.66 49.48
N LEU A 65 -13.67 2.81 48.87
CA LEU A 65 -13.49 3.05 47.44
C LEU A 65 -12.00 3.09 47.05
N THR A 66 -11.18 3.69 47.90
CA THR A 66 -9.73 3.74 47.70
C THR A 66 -9.09 2.35 47.80
N ASP A 67 -9.54 1.49 48.76
CA ASP A 67 -9.10 0.11 48.83
C ASP A 67 -9.51 -0.71 47.61
N LYS A 68 -10.72 -0.44 47.07
CA LYS A 68 -11.15 -1.03 45.79
C LYS A 68 -10.25 -0.57 44.66
N ALA A 69 -9.90 0.72 44.58
CA ALA A 69 -8.96 1.23 43.58
C ALA A 69 -7.56 0.61 43.67
N ARG A 70 -7.07 0.31 44.89
CA ARG A 70 -5.81 -0.43 45.12
C ARG A 70 -5.79 -1.84 44.55
N SER A 71 -6.96 -2.49 44.49
CA SER A 71 -7.09 -3.84 43.93
C SER A 71 -7.03 -3.88 42.39
N LEU A 72 -7.14 -2.73 41.73
CA LEU A 72 -7.11 -2.63 40.27
C LEU A 72 -5.73 -3.00 39.70
N ARG A 73 -5.74 -3.81 38.67
CA ARG A 73 -4.55 -4.20 37.90
C ARG A 73 -4.66 -3.74 36.45
N GLY A 74 -3.55 -3.75 35.75
CA GLY A 74 -3.50 -3.40 34.33
C GLY A 74 -4.52 -4.19 33.52
N GLU A 75 -5.14 -3.53 32.55
CA GLU A 75 -6.14 -4.05 31.63
C GLU A 75 -7.49 -4.48 32.25
N PHE A 76 -7.70 -4.28 33.56
CA PHE A 76 -9.05 -4.39 34.13
C PHE A 76 -9.99 -3.40 33.43
N VAL A 77 -11.23 -3.82 33.18
CA VAL A 77 -12.26 -2.96 32.59
C VAL A 77 -13.08 -2.37 33.72
N VAL A 78 -13.12 -1.04 33.78
CA VAL A 78 -13.84 -0.33 34.85
C VAL A 78 -14.75 0.76 34.32
N ALA A 79 -15.78 1.08 35.10
CA ALA A 79 -16.58 2.28 35.00
C ALA A 79 -16.38 3.13 36.25
N ALA A 80 -16.07 4.41 36.07
CA ALA A 80 -15.86 5.36 37.13
C ALA A 80 -16.79 6.57 36.95
N LYS A 81 -17.49 6.95 38.04
CA LYS A 81 -18.32 8.14 38.10
C LYS A 81 -17.71 9.13 39.08
N GLY A 82 -17.58 10.39 38.72
CA GLY A 82 -17.00 11.40 39.59
C GLY A 82 -17.01 12.78 38.99
N ALA A 83 -16.53 13.76 39.75
CA ALA A 83 -16.44 15.15 39.32
C ALA A 83 -15.08 15.43 38.66
N VAL A 84 -15.07 16.14 37.55
CA VAL A 84 -13.84 16.63 36.92
C VAL A 84 -13.26 17.75 37.77
N ARG A 85 -12.00 17.65 38.14
CA ARG A 85 -11.26 18.71 38.85
C ARG A 85 -9.98 19.08 38.14
N LEU A 86 -9.51 20.32 38.34
CA LEU A 86 -8.22 20.76 37.79
C LEU A 86 -7.07 20.19 38.59
N ARG A 87 -6.04 19.84 37.90
CA ARG A 87 -4.72 19.54 38.48
C ARG A 87 -3.94 20.85 38.60
N THR A 88 -3.23 21.04 39.68
CA THR A 88 -2.55 22.30 39.98
C THR A 88 -1.03 22.12 40.08
N GLY A 89 -0.29 23.15 39.68
CA GLY A 89 1.15 23.23 39.83
C GLY A 89 1.89 22.06 39.18
N LYS A 90 2.75 21.40 39.98
CA LYS A 90 3.59 20.26 39.53
C LYS A 90 2.79 18.99 39.17
N ASN A 91 1.49 18.96 39.46
CA ASN A 91 0.65 17.78 39.15
C ASN A 91 0.10 17.81 37.72
N ILE A 92 0.22 18.93 37.00
CA ILE A 92 -0.11 19.01 35.57
C ILE A 92 0.86 18.13 34.78
N ASN A 93 0.31 17.30 33.89
CA ASN A 93 1.08 16.43 33.01
C ASN A 93 0.99 16.92 31.56
N GLU A 94 1.97 17.67 31.12
CA GLU A 94 2.04 18.25 29.78
C GLU A 94 2.14 17.19 28.66
N ASN A 95 2.55 15.97 28.99
CA ASN A 95 2.66 14.87 28.02
C ASN A 95 1.32 14.14 27.76
N MET A 96 0.24 14.61 28.33
CA MET A 96 -1.09 14.01 28.22
C MET A 96 -2.14 15.07 27.85
N PRO A 97 -2.94 14.90 26.79
CA PRO A 97 -3.95 15.90 26.37
C PRO A 97 -4.98 16.26 27.46
N THR A 98 -5.21 15.34 28.42
CA THR A 98 -6.08 15.52 29.57
C THR A 98 -5.31 15.88 30.84
N GLY A 99 -4.03 16.21 30.73
CA GLY A 99 -3.12 16.34 31.86
C GLY A 99 -3.39 17.53 32.78
N GLU A 100 -4.25 18.48 32.39
CA GLU A 100 -4.72 19.60 33.23
C GLU A 100 -5.88 19.18 34.15
N VAL A 101 -6.51 18.01 33.91
CA VAL A 101 -7.68 17.54 34.62
C VAL A 101 -7.49 16.14 35.18
N GLU A 102 -8.27 15.80 36.18
CA GLU A 102 -8.46 14.45 36.71
C GLU A 102 -9.89 14.29 37.17
N ILE A 103 -10.35 13.07 37.43
CA ILE A 103 -11.68 12.78 37.93
C ILE A 103 -11.55 12.39 39.39
N ASP A 104 -12.20 13.16 40.27
CA ASP A 104 -12.41 12.81 41.69
C ASP A 104 -13.55 11.79 41.76
N VAL A 105 -13.21 10.52 42.02
CA VAL A 105 -14.15 9.40 41.82
C VAL A 105 -15.01 9.18 43.07
N GLY A 106 -16.31 9.20 42.86
CA GLY A 106 -17.32 8.89 43.88
C GLY A 106 -17.92 7.48 43.78
N ASP A 107 -17.89 6.85 42.58
CA ASP A 107 -18.35 5.47 42.38
C ASP A 107 -17.45 4.78 41.36
N LEU A 108 -17.09 3.52 41.62
CA LEU A 108 -16.22 2.67 40.79
C LEU A 108 -16.85 1.29 40.65
N LYS A 109 -16.99 0.81 39.42
CA LYS A 109 -17.39 -0.57 39.12
C LYS A 109 -16.27 -1.31 38.38
N ILE A 110 -15.96 -2.52 38.84
CA ILE A 110 -15.07 -3.45 38.14
C ILE A 110 -15.93 -4.32 37.23
N LEU A 111 -15.91 -4.02 35.93
CA LEU A 111 -16.76 -4.69 34.94
C LEU A 111 -16.17 -6.01 34.47
N SER A 112 -14.82 -6.09 34.42
CA SER A 112 -14.11 -7.31 34.09
C SER A 112 -12.71 -7.24 34.67
N GLU A 113 -12.28 -8.31 35.29
CA GLU A 113 -10.89 -8.54 35.66
C GLU A 113 -10.10 -9.05 34.44
N ALA A 114 -8.81 -8.86 34.42
CA ALA A 114 -7.91 -9.33 33.37
C ALA A 114 -6.77 -10.14 33.96
N GLU A 115 -6.37 -11.18 33.28
CA GLU A 115 -5.09 -11.85 33.51
C GLU A 115 -3.93 -10.97 33.04
N ILE A 116 -2.72 -11.35 33.41
CA ILE A 116 -1.53 -10.64 32.94
C ILE A 116 -1.39 -10.85 31.43
N PRO A 117 -1.42 -9.78 30.62
CA PRO A 117 -1.25 -9.91 29.18
C PRO A 117 0.08 -10.57 28.78
N PRO A 118 0.14 -11.30 27.65
CA PRO A 118 1.37 -11.97 27.19
C PRO A 118 2.49 -11.00 26.81
N PHE A 119 2.18 -9.72 26.69
CA PHE A 119 3.13 -8.63 26.47
C PHE A 119 2.59 -7.31 27.04
N VAL A 120 3.49 -6.36 27.25
CA VAL A 120 3.12 -5.03 27.74
C VAL A 120 2.46 -4.23 26.62
N ILE A 121 1.24 -3.75 26.89
CA ILE A 121 0.48 -2.89 25.95
C ILE A 121 0.97 -1.44 26.11
N SER A 122 2.03 -1.10 25.39
CA SER A 122 2.69 0.22 25.43
C SER A 122 3.36 0.48 24.08
N GLU A 123 3.36 1.76 23.66
CA GLU A 123 4.05 2.22 22.45
C GLU A 123 5.55 1.91 22.45
N LYS A 124 6.15 1.88 23.65
CA LYS A 124 7.58 1.66 23.84
C LYS A 124 7.98 0.18 23.90
N ALA A 125 7.00 -0.72 24.01
CA ALA A 125 7.27 -2.15 24.14
C ALA A 125 7.46 -2.78 22.76
N SER A 126 8.64 -3.30 22.47
CA SER A 126 8.89 -4.16 21.32
C SER A 126 8.28 -5.54 21.57
N VAL A 127 7.47 -6.00 20.65
CA VAL A 127 6.83 -7.32 20.67
C VAL A 127 7.17 -8.03 19.38
N GLY A 128 7.54 -9.30 19.45
CA GLY A 128 7.76 -10.10 18.24
C GLY A 128 6.48 -10.21 17.41
N GLU A 129 6.59 -10.08 16.10
CA GLU A 129 5.45 -10.01 15.18
C GLU A 129 4.45 -11.16 15.36
N ASN A 130 4.93 -12.39 15.47
CA ASN A 130 4.06 -13.56 15.64
C ASN A 130 3.24 -13.50 16.93
N LEU A 131 3.84 -13.03 18.04
CA LEU A 131 3.13 -12.88 19.31
C LEU A 131 2.08 -11.77 19.23
N ALA A 132 2.43 -10.64 18.61
CA ALA A 132 1.54 -9.52 18.37
C ALA A 132 0.33 -9.93 17.51
N LEU A 133 0.55 -10.68 16.43
CA LEU A 133 -0.52 -11.16 15.55
C LEU A 133 -1.37 -12.27 16.18
N LYS A 134 -0.78 -13.13 17.03
CA LYS A 134 -1.55 -14.13 17.79
C LYS A 134 -2.53 -13.48 18.76
N TYR A 135 -2.12 -12.40 19.42
CA TYR A 135 -2.94 -11.64 20.35
C TYR A 135 -3.31 -10.27 19.78
N ARG A 136 -3.66 -10.22 18.49
CA ARG A 136 -3.89 -8.97 17.77
C ARG A 136 -4.91 -8.05 18.44
N TYR A 137 -5.95 -8.59 19.07
CA TYR A 137 -6.93 -7.83 19.85
C TYR A 137 -6.34 -7.09 21.07
N LEU A 138 -5.22 -7.54 21.62
CA LEU A 138 -4.48 -6.81 22.64
C LEU A 138 -3.56 -5.77 22.02
N GLU A 139 -2.89 -6.11 20.93
CA GLU A 139 -2.01 -5.18 20.21
C GLU A 139 -2.79 -3.97 19.68
N LEU A 140 -4.01 -4.19 19.18
CA LEU A 140 -4.92 -3.14 18.74
C LEU A 140 -5.35 -2.15 19.85
N ARG A 141 -4.97 -2.39 21.11
CA ARG A 141 -5.12 -1.41 22.19
C ARG A 141 -4.00 -0.35 22.19
N LYS A 142 -2.94 -0.51 21.41
CA LYS A 142 -1.89 0.50 21.23
C LYS A 142 -2.45 1.69 20.45
N ALA A 143 -2.12 2.91 20.89
CA ALA A 143 -2.70 4.12 20.33
C ALA A 143 -2.34 4.33 18.87
N TYR A 144 -1.10 3.98 18.44
CA TYR A 144 -0.70 4.14 17.04
C TYR A 144 -1.54 3.26 16.10
N LEU A 145 -1.81 1.98 16.44
CA LEU A 145 -2.66 1.11 15.62
C LEU A 145 -4.12 1.59 15.59
N GLN A 146 -4.62 2.08 16.74
CA GLN A 146 -5.95 2.69 16.78
C GLN A 146 -6.02 3.93 15.90
N SER A 147 -4.98 4.78 15.92
CA SER A 147 -4.92 5.98 15.08
C SER A 147 -4.89 5.64 13.59
N ASN A 148 -4.20 4.57 13.19
CA ASN A 148 -4.16 4.09 11.81
C ASN A 148 -5.55 3.62 11.34
N LEU A 149 -6.26 2.85 12.15
CA LEU A 149 -7.62 2.41 11.79
C LEU A 149 -8.63 3.57 11.80
N ILE A 150 -8.48 4.54 12.69
CA ILE A 150 -9.27 5.78 12.69
C ILE A 150 -8.96 6.60 11.42
N MET A 151 -7.68 6.67 11.01
CA MET A 151 -7.29 7.34 9.76
C MET A 151 -7.89 6.62 8.55
N ARG A 152 -7.87 5.29 8.54
CA ARG A 152 -8.54 4.49 7.51
C ARG A 152 -10.03 4.82 7.38
N ASP A 153 -10.76 4.92 8.49
CA ASP A 153 -12.17 5.33 8.50
C ASP A 153 -12.35 6.74 7.91
N LYS A 154 -11.51 7.70 8.31
CA LYS A 154 -11.55 9.07 7.79
C LYS A 154 -11.29 9.14 6.29
N ILE A 155 -10.28 8.42 5.78
CA ILE A 155 -9.95 8.35 4.36
C ILE A 155 -11.13 7.77 3.58
N THR A 156 -11.69 6.66 4.07
CA THR A 156 -12.84 6.02 3.42
C THR A 156 -14.06 6.94 3.35
N ARG A 157 -14.35 7.68 4.43
CA ARG A 157 -15.46 8.66 4.44
C ARG A 157 -15.19 9.82 3.48
N ALA A 158 -13.98 10.37 3.49
CA ALA A 158 -13.62 11.47 2.59
C ALA A 158 -13.77 11.06 1.11
N ALA A 159 -13.37 9.83 0.76
CA ALA A 159 -13.55 9.29 -0.59
C ALA A 159 -15.03 9.12 -0.95
N ARG A 160 -15.84 8.53 -0.05
CA ARG A 160 -17.30 8.40 -0.25
C ARG A 160 -18.00 9.74 -0.43
N ASP A 161 -17.70 10.71 0.43
CA ASP A 161 -18.29 12.06 0.36
C ASP A 161 -17.98 12.70 -0.99
N TYR A 162 -16.71 12.65 -1.42
CA TYR A 162 -16.29 13.24 -2.69
C TYR A 162 -16.94 12.55 -3.89
N LEU A 163 -16.91 11.23 -3.95
CA LEU A 163 -17.47 10.47 -5.08
C LEU A 163 -18.99 10.65 -5.16
N SER A 164 -19.70 10.58 -4.04
CA SER A 164 -21.15 10.82 -4.01
C SER A 164 -21.51 12.24 -4.43
N ALA A 165 -20.74 13.25 -4.01
CA ALA A 165 -20.94 14.64 -4.44
C ALA A 165 -20.68 14.85 -5.94
N ASN A 166 -19.92 13.98 -6.58
CA ASN A 166 -19.66 13.98 -8.02
C ASN A 166 -20.57 13.02 -8.79
N GLY A 167 -21.68 12.56 -8.20
CA GLY A 167 -22.72 11.77 -8.85
C GLY A 167 -22.38 10.28 -9.00
N PHE A 168 -21.39 9.76 -8.30
CA PHE A 168 -21.10 8.33 -8.25
C PHE A 168 -22.04 7.61 -7.28
N LEU A 169 -22.48 6.42 -7.67
CA LEU A 169 -23.31 5.53 -6.86
C LEU A 169 -22.45 4.41 -6.27
N GLU A 170 -22.56 4.17 -4.97
CA GLU A 170 -21.93 3.02 -4.32
C GLU A 170 -22.78 1.78 -4.58
N ILE A 171 -22.25 0.84 -5.38
CA ILE A 171 -22.96 -0.39 -5.77
C ILE A 171 -22.11 -1.59 -5.42
N GLU A 172 -22.68 -2.51 -4.64
CA GLU A 172 -22.02 -3.77 -4.30
C GLU A 172 -22.06 -4.77 -5.45
N THR A 173 -20.96 -5.51 -5.62
CA THR A 173 -20.82 -6.57 -6.60
C THR A 173 -20.66 -7.93 -5.92
N PRO A 174 -21.00 -9.07 -6.58
CA PRO A 174 -20.93 -10.37 -5.95
C PRO A 174 -19.53 -10.78 -5.52
N PHE A 175 -19.42 -11.42 -4.34
CA PHE A 175 -18.21 -12.15 -3.94
C PHE A 175 -18.17 -13.56 -4.51
N LEU A 176 -19.33 -14.22 -4.67
CA LEU A 176 -19.44 -15.56 -5.26
C LEU A 176 -19.56 -15.42 -6.78
N GLY A 177 -18.45 -15.19 -7.45
CA GLY A 177 -18.36 -15.01 -8.89
C GLY A 177 -17.95 -16.27 -9.63
N LYS A 178 -17.78 -16.13 -10.93
CA LYS A 178 -17.17 -17.13 -11.80
C LYS A 178 -15.66 -16.92 -11.83
N SER A 179 -14.88 -18.01 -11.90
CA SER A 179 -13.44 -17.94 -12.07
C SER A 179 -13.08 -17.26 -13.41
N THR A 180 -12.45 -16.12 -13.30
CA THR A 180 -11.99 -15.27 -14.42
C THR A 180 -10.61 -14.70 -14.06
N PRO A 181 -9.54 -15.54 -14.00
CA PRO A 181 -8.24 -15.10 -13.52
C PRO A 181 -7.67 -13.98 -14.40
N GLU A 182 -7.32 -12.86 -13.75
CA GLU A 182 -6.81 -11.63 -14.37
C GLU A 182 -5.31 -11.39 -14.06
N GLY A 183 -4.59 -12.44 -13.65
CA GLY A 183 -3.16 -12.34 -13.32
C GLY A 183 -2.74 -13.15 -12.09
N ALA A 184 -3.56 -13.15 -11.04
CA ALA A 184 -3.36 -13.99 -9.86
C ALA A 184 -4.18 -15.29 -9.94
N ARG A 185 -3.95 -16.23 -9.01
CA ARG A 185 -4.85 -17.36 -8.81
C ARG A 185 -6.08 -16.92 -8.02
N ASP A 186 -7.22 -17.55 -8.32
CA ASP A 186 -8.47 -17.31 -7.62
C ASP A 186 -8.55 -18.17 -6.35
N TYR A 187 -9.10 -17.62 -5.26
CA TYR A 187 -9.61 -18.42 -4.16
C TYR A 187 -10.92 -19.06 -4.57
N LEU A 188 -11.02 -20.40 -4.50
CA LEU A 188 -12.18 -21.17 -4.93
C LEU A 188 -13.07 -21.56 -3.74
N VAL A 189 -14.38 -21.43 -3.91
CA VAL A 189 -15.39 -21.82 -2.94
C VAL A 189 -16.25 -22.92 -3.55
N PRO A 190 -16.27 -24.16 -3.02
CA PRO A 190 -17.02 -25.27 -3.60
C PRO A 190 -18.52 -25.05 -3.51
N SER A 191 -19.27 -25.50 -4.52
CA SER A 191 -20.73 -25.45 -4.56
C SER A 191 -21.34 -26.70 -3.96
N ARG A 192 -22.10 -26.58 -2.87
CA ARG A 192 -22.85 -27.69 -2.27
C ARG A 192 -23.97 -28.22 -3.19
N ILE A 193 -24.55 -27.34 -4.03
CA ILE A 193 -25.69 -27.69 -4.91
C ILE A 193 -25.21 -28.39 -6.18
N LYS A 194 -24.05 -28.02 -6.69
CA LYS A 194 -23.48 -28.55 -7.93
C LYS A 194 -22.09 -29.08 -7.65
N HIS A 195 -22.01 -30.37 -7.30
CA HIS A 195 -20.74 -31.03 -6.99
C HIS A 195 -19.74 -30.90 -8.16
N GLY A 196 -18.48 -30.63 -7.84
CA GLY A 196 -17.42 -30.42 -8.83
C GLY A 196 -17.42 -29.00 -9.47
N ALA A 197 -18.40 -28.16 -9.13
CA ALA A 197 -18.40 -26.75 -9.51
C ALA A 197 -17.98 -25.85 -8.34
N PHE A 198 -17.30 -24.74 -8.67
CA PHE A 198 -16.79 -23.80 -7.70
C PHE A 198 -17.21 -22.38 -8.05
N TYR A 199 -17.45 -21.56 -7.04
CA TYR A 199 -17.38 -20.13 -7.15
C TYR A 199 -15.93 -19.68 -6.98
N ALA A 200 -15.59 -18.50 -7.49
CA ALA A 200 -14.32 -17.84 -7.23
C ALA A 200 -14.56 -16.54 -6.48
N LEU A 201 -13.71 -16.24 -5.48
CA LEU A 201 -13.71 -14.94 -4.85
C LEU A 201 -13.07 -13.90 -5.80
N PRO A 202 -13.60 -12.67 -5.91
CA PRO A 202 -13.19 -11.72 -6.92
C PRO A 202 -11.78 -11.17 -6.65
N GLN A 203 -10.93 -11.14 -7.67
CA GLN A 203 -9.65 -10.43 -7.62
C GLN A 203 -9.83 -8.92 -7.67
N SER A 204 -10.87 -8.47 -8.36
CA SER A 204 -11.40 -7.13 -8.42
C SER A 204 -12.83 -7.16 -8.97
N PRO A 205 -13.64 -6.10 -8.84
CA PRO A 205 -14.96 -6.01 -9.45
C PRO A 205 -14.93 -5.66 -10.95
N GLN A 206 -13.80 -5.85 -11.66
CA GLN A 206 -13.54 -5.34 -13.01
C GLN A 206 -14.64 -5.64 -14.02
N LEU A 207 -15.10 -6.88 -14.14
CA LEU A 207 -16.13 -7.25 -15.09
C LEU A 207 -17.50 -6.67 -14.72
N TYR A 208 -17.83 -6.69 -13.43
CA TYR A 208 -19.11 -6.20 -12.95
C TYR A 208 -19.24 -4.69 -13.08
N LYS A 209 -18.20 -3.91 -12.80
CA LYS A 209 -18.26 -2.46 -12.95
C LYS A 209 -18.44 -2.03 -14.42
N GLN A 210 -17.81 -2.74 -15.36
CA GLN A 210 -18.04 -2.52 -16.79
C GLN A 210 -19.47 -2.90 -17.22
N LEU A 211 -20.02 -4.00 -16.67
CA LEU A 211 -21.43 -4.36 -16.89
C LEU A 211 -22.39 -3.30 -16.31
N LEU A 212 -22.04 -2.63 -15.22
CA LEU A 212 -22.82 -1.52 -14.67
C LEU A 212 -22.82 -0.30 -15.62
N MET A 213 -21.72 -0.05 -16.33
CA MET A 213 -21.69 0.97 -17.38
C MET A 213 -22.63 0.61 -18.54
N ILE A 214 -22.60 -0.65 -18.99
CA ILE A 214 -23.54 -1.16 -20.02
C ILE A 214 -24.99 -1.09 -19.52
N ALA A 215 -25.22 -1.27 -18.22
CA ALA A 215 -26.53 -1.14 -17.58
C ALA A 215 -27.00 0.31 -17.40
N GLY A 216 -26.20 1.31 -17.76
CA GLY A 216 -26.56 2.73 -17.74
C GLY A 216 -26.47 3.41 -16.36
N PHE A 217 -25.61 2.92 -15.46
CA PHE A 217 -25.40 3.56 -14.15
C PHE A 217 -24.44 4.76 -14.22
N ASP A 218 -23.76 4.99 -15.33
CA ASP A 218 -22.88 6.10 -15.66
C ASP A 218 -21.67 6.28 -14.73
N ARG A 219 -21.86 6.32 -13.43
CA ARG A 219 -20.81 6.55 -12.43
C ARG A 219 -20.97 5.61 -11.25
N TYR A 220 -20.04 4.69 -11.12
CA TYR A 220 -19.99 3.66 -10.08
C TYR A 220 -18.76 3.83 -9.20
N TYR A 221 -18.91 3.56 -7.91
CA TYR A 221 -17.79 3.23 -7.04
C TYR A 221 -18.17 2.14 -6.04
N GLN A 222 -17.15 1.51 -5.45
CA GLN A 222 -17.30 0.55 -4.36
C GLN A 222 -16.07 0.55 -3.48
N ILE A 223 -16.25 0.45 -2.17
CA ILE A 223 -15.18 0.06 -1.25
C ILE A 223 -15.12 -1.46 -1.28
N ALA A 224 -14.41 -1.98 -2.27
CA ALA A 224 -14.45 -3.38 -2.66
C ALA A 224 -13.45 -4.24 -1.87
N ARG A 225 -13.91 -5.38 -1.37
CA ARG A 225 -13.01 -6.42 -0.87
C ARG A 225 -12.54 -7.30 -2.01
N CYS A 226 -11.23 -7.47 -2.14
CA CYS A 226 -10.57 -8.21 -3.20
C CYS A 226 -9.72 -9.34 -2.62
N PHE A 227 -9.54 -10.42 -3.40
CA PHE A 227 -8.88 -11.64 -2.97
C PHE A 227 -7.91 -12.11 -4.05
N ARG A 228 -6.64 -12.39 -3.69
CA ARG A 228 -5.64 -12.91 -4.63
C ARG A 228 -4.79 -13.96 -3.94
N ASP A 229 -4.76 -15.15 -4.51
CA ASP A 229 -3.90 -16.25 -4.05
C ASP A 229 -2.54 -16.13 -4.74
N GLU A 230 -1.68 -15.35 -4.12
CA GLU A 230 -0.32 -15.06 -4.58
C GLU A 230 0.70 -15.27 -3.46
N ASP A 231 1.96 -15.41 -3.83
CA ASP A 231 3.06 -15.36 -2.87
C ASP A 231 3.12 -13.98 -2.19
N LEU A 232 2.99 -13.97 -0.88
CA LEU A 232 2.91 -12.72 -0.12
C LEU A 232 4.30 -12.10 0.05
N ARG A 233 4.42 -10.85 -0.40
CA ARG A 233 5.55 -9.96 -0.12
C ARG A 233 5.18 -8.98 1.00
N ALA A 234 6.16 -8.23 1.52
CA ALA A 234 6.00 -7.34 2.68
C ALA A 234 4.77 -6.40 2.62
N ASN A 235 4.38 -5.94 1.41
CA ASN A 235 3.27 -5.01 1.18
C ASN A 235 2.09 -5.65 0.43
N ARG A 236 1.90 -6.98 0.55
CA ARG A 236 0.76 -7.70 -0.05
C ARG A 236 0.03 -8.51 1.01
N GLN A 237 -1.28 -8.61 0.83
CA GLN A 237 -2.17 -9.44 1.63
C GLN A 237 -3.06 -10.28 0.70
N PRO A 238 -3.44 -11.51 1.06
CA PRO A 238 -4.28 -12.36 0.21
C PRO A 238 -5.70 -11.80 0.07
N GLU A 239 -6.10 -10.97 0.99
CA GLU A 239 -7.35 -10.22 0.99
C GLU A 239 -7.07 -8.76 1.33
N PHE A 240 -7.55 -7.84 0.51
CA PHE A 240 -7.28 -6.40 0.61
C PHE A 240 -8.50 -5.59 0.18
N THR A 241 -8.45 -4.29 0.38
CA THR A 241 -9.57 -3.39 0.05
C THR A 241 -9.17 -2.37 -1.00
N GLN A 242 -10.05 -2.14 -1.97
CA GLN A 242 -9.89 -1.10 -2.98
C GLN A 242 -10.99 -0.04 -2.86
N ILE A 243 -10.66 1.21 -3.21
CA ILE A 243 -11.63 2.21 -3.64
C ILE A 243 -11.69 2.03 -5.17
N ASP A 244 -12.73 1.37 -5.65
CA ASP A 244 -12.89 1.03 -7.06
C ASP A 244 -13.89 1.98 -7.72
N ILE A 245 -13.55 2.48 -8.92
CA ILE A 245 -14.30 3.52 -9.61
C ILE A 245 -14.42 3.15 -11.09
N GLU A 246 -15.60 3.42 -11.68
CA GLU A 246 -15.81 3.33 -13.13
C GLU A 246 -16.80 4.40 -13.58
N MET A 247 -16.59 4.99 -14.77
CA MET A 247 -17.48 6.01 -15.33
C MET A 247 -17.62 5.88 -16.83
N SER A 248 -18.83 6.17 -17.33
CA SER A 248 -19.20 6.14 -18.75
C SER A 248 -18.98 7.48 -19.44
N PHE A 249 -19.02 7.45 -20.77
CA PHE A 249 -18.92 8.62 -21.64
C PHE A 249 -17.63 9.41 -21.43
N VAL A 250 -16.54 8.69 -21.28
CA VAL A 250 -15.20 9.25 -21.19
C VAL A 250 -14.55 9.25 -22.58
N GLU A 251 -13.87 10.34 -22.91
CA GLU A 251 -13.18 10.52 -24.18
C GLU A 251 -11.68 10.22 -24.04
N GLU A 252 -11.09 10.67 -22.95
CA GLU A 252 -9.67 10.54 -22.68
C GLU A 252 -9.35 10.20 -21.22
N ASP A 253 -8.12 9.81 -20.97
CA ASP A 253 -7.62 9.43 -19.63
C ASP A 253 -7.86 10.54 -18.60
N GLU A 254 -7.74 11.82 -19.01
CA GLU A 254 -7.87 12.99 -18.14
C GLU A 254 -9.26 13.07 -17.51
N ASP A 255 -10.32 12.58 -18.17
CA ASP A 255 -11.68 12.55 -17.62
C ASP A 255 -11.74 11.75 -16.31
N VAL A 256 -11.07 10.60 -16.28
CA VAL A 256 -11.02 9.74 -15.09
C VAL A 256 -9.97 10.25 -14.09
N MET A 257 -8.80 10.65 -14.59
CA MET A 257 -7.70 11.17 -13.75
C MET A 257 -8.15 12.41 -12.98
N ALA A 258 -8.94 13.31 -13.56
CA ALA A 258 -9.44 14.51 -12.90
C ALA A 258 -10.33 14.18 -11.67
N ILE A 259 -11.22 13.20 -11.80
CA ILE A 259 -12.06 12.72 -10.69
C ILE A 259 -11.21 12.09 -9.60
N ALA A 260 -10.29 11.22 -9.98
CA ALA A 260 -9.40 10.53 -9.04
C ALA A 260 -8.46 11.51 -8.32
N GLU A 261 -7.88 12.46 -9.03
CA GLU A 261 -7.03 13.52 -8.48
C GLU A 261 -7.81 14.39 -7.49
N GLY A 262 -9.04 14.76 -7.82
CA GLY A 262 -9.92 15.53 -6.93
C GLY A 262 -10.23 14.76 -5.65
N MET A 263 -10.50 13.46 -5.72
CA MET A 263 -10.70 12.60 -4.56
C MET A 263 -9.45 12.56 -3.66
N ILE A 264 -8.28 12.36 -4.24
CA ILE A 264 -7.02 12.33 -3.46
C ILE A 264 -6.73 13.68 -2.80
N LYS A 265 -6.94 14.80 -3.51
CA LYS A 265 -6.80 16.16 -2.93
C LYS A 265 -7.73 16.36 -1.74
N GLU A 266 -8.98 15.93 -1.83
CA GLU A 266 -9.95 16.00 -0.74
C GLU A 266 -9.55 15.13 0.45
N VAL A 267 -9.09 13.90 0.19
CA VAL A 267 -8.58 12.99 1.23
C VAL A 267 -7.40 13.65 1.98
N PHE A 268 -6.42 14.20 1.29
CA PHE A 268 -5.28 14.87 1.94
C PHE A 268 -5.71 16.12 2.70
N ALA A 269 -6.63 16.92 2.17
CA ALA A 269 -7.14 18.11 2.84
C ALA A 269 -7.85 17.75 4.16
N LYS A 270 -8.74 16.75 4.13
CA LYS A 270 -9.51 16.33 5.32
C LYS A 270 -8.69 15.52 6.34
N CYS A 271 -7.71 14.74 5.90
CA CYS A 271 -7.01 13.80 6.77
C CYS A 271 -5.65 14.31 7.25
N LYS A 272 -4.97 15.14 6.47
CA LYS A 272 -3.60 15.65 6.76
C LYS A 272 -3.53 17.17 6.84
N ASN A 273 -4.60 17.91 6.54
CA ASN A 273 -4.62 19.37 6.36
C ASN A 273 -3.62 19.86 5.28
N ILE A 274 -3.39 19.03 4.24
CA ILE A 274 -2.54 19.37 3.11
C ILE A 274 -3.44 19.69 1.92
N THR A 275 -3.25 20.86 1.31
CA THR A 275 -4.00 21.32 0.15
C THR A 275 -3.10 21.41 -1.08
N PHE A 276 -3.40 20.64 -2.10
CA PHE A 276 -2.73 20.70 -3.40
C PHE A 276 -3.49 21.66 -4.33
N THR A 277 -2.87 22.79 -4.65
CA THR A 277 -3.49 23.84 -5.50
C THR A 277 -3.24 23.63 -6.99
N LYS A 278 -2.20 22.86 -7.35
CA LYS A 278 -1.84 22.57 -8.74
C LYS A 278 -2.31 21.18 -9.15
N PRO A 279 -2.51 20.90 -10.45
CA PRO A 279 -2.64 19.54 -10.95
C PRO A 279 -1.40 18.71 -10.60
N PHE A 280 -1.58 17.42 -10.38
CA PHE A 280 -0.44 16.51 -10.24
C PHE A 280 0.31 16.41 -11.57
N ARG A 281 1.62 16.20 -11.51
CA ARG A 281 2.45 16.09 -12.72
C ARG A 281 2.05 14.85 -13.54
N ARG A 282 2.21 14.94 -14.87
CA ARG A 282 2.07 13.81 -15.77
C ARG A 282 3.47 13.44 -16.27
N MET A 283 3.74 12.16 -16.34
CA MET A 283 4.97 11.58 -16.85
C MET A 283 4.61 10.35 -17.68
N THR A 284 5.20 10.17 -18.85
CA THR A 284 4.98 8.93 -19.60
C THR A 284 5.74 7.78 -18.97
N TRP A 285 5.27 6.55 -19.17
CA TRP A 285 5.97 5.35 -18.73
C TRP A 285 7.41 5.31 -19.26
N ALA A 286 7.59 5.66 -20.54
CA ALA A 286 8.93 5.71 -21.15
C ALA A 286 9.85 6.71 -20.45
N GLU A 287 9.34 7.90 -20.09
CA GLU A 287 10.08 8.89 -19.33
C GLU A 287 10.42 8.39 -17.92
N ALA A 288 9.46 7.81 -17.22
CA ALA A 288 9.65 7.24 -15.88
C ALA A 288 10.73 6.15 -15.87
N MET A 289 10.68 5.22 -16.82
CA MET A 289 11.69 4.17 -16.95
C MET A 289 13.06 4.74 -17.32
N ASN A 290 13.13 5.66 -18.27
CA ASN A 290 14.40 6.22 -18.71
C ASN A 290 15.11 7.05 -17.64
N ARG A 291 14.37 7.83 -16.84
CA ARG A 291 14.94 8.73 -15.83
C ARG A 291 15.09 8.08 -14.46
N PHE A 292 14.22 7.14 -14.11
CA PHE A 292 14.15 6.63 -12.74
C PHE A 292 14.29 5.10 -12.64
N GLY A 293 14.24 4.39 -13.77
CA GLY A 293 14.30 2.93 -13.81
C GLY A 293 13.11 2.24 -13.18
N SER A 294 11.95 2.94 -13.09
CA SER A 294 10.75 2.44 -12.46
C SER A 294 9.50 3.10 -13.06
N ASP A 295 8.43 2.34 -13.22
CA ASP A 295 7.09 2.82 -13.57
C ASP A 295 6.36 3.56 -12.42
N LYS A 296 6.93 3.53 -11.22
CA LYS A 296 6.47 4.23 -10.02
C LYS A 296 7.63 4.98 -9.36
N PRO A 297 8.13 6.06 -10.00
CA PRO A 297 9.32 6.76 -9.53
C PRO A 297 9.06 7.57 -8.25
N ASP A 298 10.01 7.50 -7.31
CA ASP A 298 10.11 8.50 -6.25
C ASP A 298 10.94 9.67 -6.77
N THR A 299 10.31 10.81 -6.94
CA THR A 299 10.92 12.01 -7.51
C THR A 299 11.21 13.12 -6.49
N ARG A 300 11.11 12.79 -5.17
CA ARG A 300 11.48 13.72 -4.07
C ARG A 300 12.96 14.02 -4.00
N PHE A 301 13.78 13.22 -4.64
CA PHE A 301 15.23 13.36 -4.72
C PHE A 301 15.72 13.16 -6.15
N GLY A 302 16.90 13.63 -6.48
CA GLY A 302 17.53 13.43 -7.78
C GLY A 302 17.99 11.98 -8.01
N LEU A 303 19.25 11.79 -8.37
CA LEU A 303 19.84 10.50 -8.76
C LEU A 303 19.14 9.89 -9.98
N GLU A 304 18.86 10.72 -10.99
CA GLU A 304 18.29 10.25 -12.25
C GLU A 304 19.26 9.32 -12.98
N LEU A 305 18.73 8.37 -13.73
CA LEU A 305 19.49 7.51 -14.62
C LEU A 305 19.83 8.30 -15.88
N HIS A 306 21.10 8.22 -16.30
CA HIS A 306 21.57 8.79 -17.57
C HIS A 306 22.04 7.68 -18.49
N ASP A 307 21.63 7.74 -19.75
CA ASP A 307 22.11 6.83 -20.79
C ASP A 307 23.52 7.27 -21.25
N ILE A 308 24.51 6.50 -20.92
CA ILE A 308 25.90 6.72 -21.32
C ILE A 308 26.35 5.84 -22.49
N SER A 309 25.41 5.12 -23.12
CA SER A 309 25.68 4.20 -24.25
C SER A 309 26.42 4.87 -25.42
N SER A 310 26.06 6.14 -25.71
CA SER A 310 26.70 6.91 -26.78
C SER A 310 28.19 7.20 -26.52
N ALA A 311 28.53 7.49 -25.24
CA ALA A 311 29.90 7.75 -24.84
C ALA A 311 30.83 6.52 -24.98
N VAL A 312 30.24 5.34 -24.81
CA VAL A 312 31.00 4.05 -24.82
C VAL A 312 30.70 3.17 -26.03
N LYS A 313 30.13 3.76 -27.09
CA LYS A 313 29.73 3.01 -28.31
C LYS A 313 30.85 2.21 -28.96
N ASN A 314 32.08 2.73 -28.92
CA ASN A 314 33.22 2.14 -29.55
C ASN A 314 34.22 1.51 -28.54
N THR A 315 33.78 1.32 -27.30
CA THR A 315 34.63 0.85 -26.22
C THR A 315 35.17 -0.57 -26.46
N GLU A 316 36.42 -0.79 -26.06
CA GLU A 316 37.02 -2.13 -26.02
C GLU A 316 36.65 -2.89 -24.71
N PHE A 317 36.01 -2.23 -23.75
CA PHE A 317 35.58 -2.88 -22.53
C PHE A 317 34.47 -3.90 -22.83
N SER A 318 34.81 -5.17 -22.73
CA SER A 318 33.96 -6.29 -23.18
C SER A 318 32.58 -6.32 -22.56
N VAL A 319 32.44 -5.90 -21.28
CA VAL A 319 31.17 -5.87 -20.57
C VAL A 319 30.20 -4.85 -21.21
N PHE A 320 30.68 -3.64 -21.47
CA PHE A 320 29.87 -2.60 -22.10
C PHE A 320 29.56 -2.92 -23.56
N ARG A 321 30.58 -3.39 -24.31
CA ARG A 321 30.38 -3.79 -25.70
C ARG A 321 29.32 -4.87 -25.86
N GLN A 322 29.32 -5.90 -24.99
CA GLN A 322 28.29 -6.95 -25.02
C GLN A 322 26.90 -6.42 -24.68
N ALA A 323 26.80 -5.54 -23.70
CA ALA A 323 25.51 -4.91 -23.31
C ALA A 323 24.91 -4.11 -24.48
N LEU A 324 25.74 -3.38 -25.22
CA LEU A 324 25.32 -2.53 -26.34
C LEU A 324 24.87 -3.30 -27.60
N GLU A 325 24.98 -4.63 -27.64
CA GLU A 325 24.45 -5.41 -28.77
C GLU A 325 22.93 -5.30 -28.89
N THR A 326 22.19 -5.27 -27.77
CA THR A 326 20.71 -5.22 -27.73
C THR A 326 20.14 -4.38 -26.60
N GLY A 327 20.95 -3.96 -25.63
CA GLY A 327 20.56 -3.21 -24.46
C GLY A 327 21.30 -1.88 -24.33
N SER A 328 21.60 -1.47 -23.10
CA SER A 328 22.21 -0.17 -22.81
C SER A 328 23.20 -0.20 -21.66
N VAL A 329 23.96 0.88 -21.56
CA VAL A 329 24.79 1.22 -20.40
C VAL A 329 24.24 2.51 -19.79
N ARG A 330 23.79 2.44 -18.53
CA ARG A 330 23.25 3.60 -17.82
C ARG A 330 23.96 3.79 -16.50
N ALA A 331 23.96 5.03 -16.02
CA ALA A 331 24.62 5.40 -14.79
C ALA A 331 23.79 6.39 -13.97
N ILE A 332 24.03 6.40 -12.66
CA ILE A 332 23.63 7.45 -11.73
C ILE A 332 24.88 8.13 -11.17
N CYS A 333 24.76 9.42 -10.84
CA CYS A 333 25.83 10.20 -10.23
C CYS A 333 25.41 10.65 -8.83
N VAL A 334 26.09 10.12 -7.82
CA VAL A 334 25.83 10.46 -6.41
C VAL A 334 26.70 11.67 -6.04
N ARG A 335 26.08 12.84 -5.92
CA ARG A 335 26.78 14.09 -5.61
C ARG A 335 27.47 14.05 -4.26
N GLY A 336 28.77 14.34 -4.23
CA GLY A 336 29.59 14.24 -3.02
C GLY A 336 29.68 12.83 -2.45
N GLY A 337 29.41 11.79 -3.26
CA GLY A 337 29.33 10.40 -2.80
C GLY A 337 30.68 9.69 -2.66
N ALA A 338 31.74 10.23 -3.26
CA ALA A 338 33.07 9.59 -3.27
C ALA A 338 33.65 9.39 -1.86
N ASP A 339 33.38 10.31 -0.94
CA ASP A 339 33.84 10.25 0.46
C ASP A 339 32.77 9.79 1.45
N LYS A 340 31.52 9.68 1.00
CA LYS A 340 30.39 9.20 1.87
C LYS A 340 30.32 7.70 1.97
N PHE A 341 30.89 6.97 1.01
CA PHE A 341 30.83 5.51 0.97
C PHE A 341 32.23 4.91 1.01
N THR A 342 32.42 3.95 1.90
CA THR A 342 33.62 3.13 1.96
C THR A 342 33.64 2.16 0.79
N ARG A 343 34.83 1.64 0.45
CA ARG A 343 34.98 0.60 -0.56
C ARG A 343 34.08 -0.61 -0.31
N LYS A 344 33.94 -1.03 0.96
CA LYS A 344 33.08 -2.16 1.36
C LYS A 344 31.61 -1.89 1.08
N GLU A 345 31.16 -0.65 1.27
CA GLU A 345 29.75 -0.28 0.96
C GLU A 345 29.50 -0.26 -0.55
N ILE A 346 30.46 0.23 -1.34
CA ILE A 346 30.36 0.19 -2.82
C ILE A 346 30.34 -1.26 -3.31
N ASP A 347 31.16 -2.13 -2.76
CA ASP A 347 31.12 -3.56 -3.07
C ASP A 347 29.77 -4.18 -2.66
N GLY A 348 29.17 -3.74 -1.53
CA GLY A 348 27.80 -4.11 -1.14
C GLY A 348 26.74 -3.65 -2.14
N PHE A 349 26.89 -2.49 -2.80
CA PHE A 349 26.00 -2.07 -3.89
C PHE A 349 26.10 -3.00 -5.11
N SER A 350 27.29 -3.54 -5.36
CA SER A 350 27.46 -4.53 -6.43
C SER A 350 26.71 -5.84 -6.15
N ASP A 351 26.65 -6.26 -4.89
CA ASP A 351 25.85 -7.43 -4.49
C ASP A 351 24.34 -7.10 -4.55
N PHE A 352 23.93 -5.92 -4.10
CA PHE A 352 22.56 -5.46 -4.16
C PHE A 352 21.97 -5.47 -5.57
N VAL A 353 22.70 -4.98 -6.59
CA VAL A 353 22.19 -4.98 -7.96
C VAL A 353 22.07 -6.37 -8.59
N LYS A 354 22.77 -7.37 -8.06
CA LYS A 354 22.64 -8.77 -8.50
C LYS A 354 21.27 -9.36 -8.18
N ASP A 355 20.63 -8.92 -7.10
CA ASP A 355 19.28 -9.33 -6.72
C ASP A 355 18.24 -8.90 -7.78
N TYR A 356 18.60 -7.92 -8.62
CA TYR A 356 17.80 -7.43 -9.76
C TYR A 356 18.27 -7.96 -11.11
N GLY A 357 19.16 -8.95 -11.11
CA GLY A 357 19.65 -9.66 -12.31
C GLY A 357 20.89 -9.05 -12.96
N ALA A 358 21.43 -7.93 -12.46
CA ALA A 358 22.68 -7.39 -12.98
C ALA A 358 23.87 -8.31 -12.65
N LYS A 359 24.83 -8.43 -13.58
CA LYS A 359 26.05 -9.23 -13.37
C LYS A 359 27.05 -8.56 -12.45
N GLY A 360 26.95 -7.25 -12.25
CA GLY A 360 27.81 -6.45 -11.41
C GLY A 360 27.57 -4.96 -11.58
N LEU A 361 28.31 -4.16 -10.83
CA LEU A 361 28.26 -2.70 -10.81
C LEU A 361 29.61 -2.13 -11.21
N ALA A 362 29.66 -1.30 -12.25
CA ALA A 362 30.80 -0.49 -12.58
C ALA A 362 30.75 0.82 -11.79
N TRP A 363 31.86 1.27 -11.18
CA TRP A 363 31.87 2.47 -10.39
C TRP A 363 33.15 3.28 -10.54
N ALA A 364 33.04 4.61 -10.36
CA ALA A 364 34.15 5.53 -10.31
C ALA A 364 33.92 6.60 -9.22
N ALA A 365 34.87 6.74 -8.31
CA ALA A 365 34.87 7.77 -7.27
C ALA A 365 35.90 8.85 -7.60
N LYS A 366 35.44 10.08 -7.83
CA LYS A 366 36.27 11.26 -8.09
C LYS A 366 36.48 11.97 -6.76
N LYS A 367 37.67 11.85 -6.17
CA LYS A 367 37.94 12.47 -4.88
C LYS A 367 38.14 13.99 -4.99
N GLU A 368 37.97 14.70 -3.88
CA GLU A 368 38.18 16.14 -3.80
C GLU A 368 39.60 16.59 -4.20
N ASP A 369 40.62 15.76 -3.97
CA ASP A 369 42.01 16.01 -4.39
C ASP A 369 42.23 15.88 -5.88
N GLY A 370 41.21 15.46 -6.65
CA GLY A 370 41.27 15.24 -8.08
C GLY A 370 41.71 13.83 -8.47
N SER A 371 42.08 12.96 -7.52
CA SER A 371 42.35 11.55 -7.81
C SER A 371 41.07 10.79 -8.08
N THR A 372 41.11 9.82 -9.01
CA THR A 372 39.98 8.97 -9.33
C THR A 372 40.30 7.52 -9.04
N THR A 373 39.45 6.84 -8.29
CA THR A 373 39.49 5.39 -8.12
C THR A 373 38.32 4.79 -8.85
N SER A 374 38.56 3.81 -9.76
CA SER A 374 37.49 3.23 -10.56
C SER A 374 37.70 1.75 -10.81
N SER A 375 36.59 1.02 -10.91
CA SER A 375 36.59 -0.38 -11.33
C SER A 375 36.72 -0.56 -12.85
N PHE A 376 36.42 0.46 -13.66
CA PHE A 376 36.29 0.32 -15.11
C PHE A 376 37.07 1.37 -15.96
N TYR A 377 37.44 2.54 -15.45
CA TYR A 377 38.12 3.60 -16.23
C TYR A 377 39.40 3.14 -16.90
N LYS A 378 40.15 2.20 -16.31
CA LYS A 378 41.35 1.62 -16.89
C LYS A 378 41.13 0.88 -18.23
N PHE A 379 39.88 0.59 -18.58
CA PHE A 379 39.50 -0.07 -19.84
C PHE A 379 38.96 0.91 -20.88
N LEU A 380 38.82 2.20 -20.54
CA LEU A 380 38.26 3.26 -21.38
C LEU A 380 39.35 4.21 -21.84
N THR A 381 39.12 4.88 -22.95
CA THR A 381 39.94 5.98 -23.43
C THR A 381 39.63 7.27 -22.61
N GLU A 382 40.56 8.22 -22.58
CA GLU A 382 40.35 9.53 -21.93
C GLU A 382 39.11 10.25 -22.47
N LYS A 383 38.85 10.11 -23.78
CA LYS A 383 37.66 10.70 -24.40
C LYS A 383 36.37 10.07 -23.89
N GLU A 384 36.28 8.74 -23.82
CA GLU A 384 35.11 8.03 -23.30
C GLU A 384 34.84 8.40 -21.85
N ILE A 385 35.87 8.57 -21.02
CA ILE A 385 35.77 9.01 -19.65
C ILE A 385 35.21 10.43 -19.59
N ALA A 386 35.77 11.36 -20.39
CA ALA A 386 35.31 12.74 -20.44
C ALA A 386 33.86 12.85 -20.92
N ASP A 387 33.47 12.10 -21.95
CA ASP A 387 32.10 12.06 -22.47
C ASP A 387 31.10 11.52 -21.40
N ILE A 388 31.47 10.49 -20.63
CA ILE A 388 30.69 9.97 -19.49
C ILE A 388 30.51 11.04 -18.42
N GLU A 389 31.61 11.69 -18.02
CA GLU A 389 31.60 12.71 -16.99
C GLU A 389 30.80 13.94 -17.41
N GLU A 390 30.84 14.32 -18.69
CA GLU A 390 30.02 15.40 -19.25
C GLU A 390 28.51 15.05 -19.21
N ILE A 391 28.11 13.86 -19.69
CA ILE A 391 26.71 13.40 -19.66
C ILE A 391 26.17 13.39 -18.23
N LEU A 392 26.98 12.94 -17.28
CA LEU A 392 26.60 12.88 -15.87
C LEU A 392 26.78 14.21 -15.15
N SER A 393 27.40 15.21 -15.78
CA SER A 393 27.85 16.46 -15.15
C SER A 393 28.65 16.18 -13.86
N ALA A 394 29.52 15.17 -13.89
CA ALA A 394 30.21 14.65 -12.71
C ALA A 394 31.41 15.53 -12.32
N ASP A 395 31.42 15.97 -11.07
CA ASP A 395 32.46 16.82 -10.50
C ASP A 395 33.33 16.09 -9.46
N LYS A 396 34.33 16.80 -8.92
CA LYS A 396 35.09 16.31 -7.77
C LYS A 396 34.18 16.03 -6.59
N GLY A 397 34.48 14.99 -5.85
CA GLY A 397 33.65 14.51 -4.75
C GLY A 397 32.54 13.54 -5.16
N ASP A 398 32.24 13.36 -6.46
CA ASP A 398 31.11 12.55 -6.93
C ASP A 398 31.46 11.06 -7.07
N LEU A 399 30.43 10.22 -6.89
CA LEU A 399 30.49 8.77 -7.12
C LEU A 399 29.58 8.39 -8.29
N ILE A 400 30.16 7.84 -9.35
CA ILE A 400 29.46 7.32 -10.52
C ILE A 400 29.23 5.82 -10.32
N LEU A 401 27.98 5.38 -10.55
CA LEU A 401 27.56 3.97 -10.47
C LEU A 401 26.85 3.59 -11.76
N ALA A 402 27.37 2.59 -12.48
CA ALA A 402 26.84 2.20 -13.79
C ALA A 402 26.51 0.72 -13.87
N VAL A 403 25.41 0.40 -14.55
CA VAL A 403 24.97 -0.96 -14.88
C VAL A 403 24.87 -1.09 -16.39
N ALA A 404 25.28 -2.24 -16.90
CA ALA A 404 25.25 -2.60 -18.31
C ALA A 404 24.66 -4.00 -18.48
N ASP A 405 23.65 -4.15 -19.31
CA ASP A 405 23.08 -5.45 -19.68
C ASP A 405 22.46 -5.42 -21.08
N LYS A 406 22.35 -6.59 -21.72
CA LYS A 406 21.64 -6.78 -22.99
C LYS A 406 20.13 -6.56 -22.89
N LYS A 407 19.56 -6.70 -21.68
CA LYS A 407 18.15 -6.47 -21.37
C LYS A 407 18.01 -5.14 -20.62
N ASN A 408 17.39 -4.15 -21.25
CA ASN A 408 17.15 -2.85 -20.62
C ASN A 408 16.40 -2.96 -19.29
N LYS A 409 15.49 -3.95 -19.16
CA LYS A 409 14.78 -4.23 -17.91
C LYS A 409 15.74 -4.45 -16.73
N VAL A 410 16.80 -5.24 -16.93
CA VAL A 410 17.81 -5.48 -15.88
C VAL A 410 18.53 -4.19 -15.49
N VAL A 411 18.86 -3.34 -16.47
CA VAL A 411 19.52 -2.04 -16.21
C VAL A 411 18.61 -1.13 -15.41
N PHE A 412 17.35 -1.01 -15.81
CA PHE A 412 16.35 -0.18 -15.15
C PHE A 412 16.05 -0.67 -13.73
N ASP A 413 15.71 -1.93 -13.57
CA ASP A 413 15.35 -2.50 -12.26
C ASP A 413 16.51 -2.36 -11.26
N SER A 414 17.75 -2.60 -11.71
CA SER A 414 18.95 -2.51 -10.87
C SER A 414 19.25 -1.09 -10.43
N LEU A 415 19.31 -0.14 -11.37
CA LEU A 415 19.61 1.26 -11.04
C LEU A 415 18.43 1.96 -10.36
N GLY A 416 17.20 1.63 -10.76
CA GLY A 416 15.98 2.12 -10.12
C GLY A 416 15.89 1.76 -8.64
N ALA A 417 16.23 0.51 -8.30
CA ALA A 417 16.30 0.08 -6.91
C ALA A 417 17.49 0.70 -6.17
N LEU A 418 18.68 0.73 -6.83
CA LEU A 418 19.90 1.27 -6.22
C LEU A 418 19.79 2.75 -5.87
N ARG A 419 19.14 3.57 -6.71
CA ARG A 419 18.95 5.00 -6.45
C ARG A 419 18.13 5.25 -5.18
N VAL A 420 17.06 4.46 -4.97
CA VAL A 420 16.22 4.54 -3.77
C VAL A 420 17.02 4.09 -2.54
N HIS A 421 17.74 2.97 -2.63
CA HIS A 421 18.58 2.47 -1.54
C HIS A 421 19.65 3.49 -1.10
N ILE A 422 20.27 4.19 -2.05
CA ILE A 422 21.24 5.25 -1.76
C ILE A 422 20.57 6.48 -1.13
N ALA A 423 19.39 6.86 -1.66
CA ALA A 423 18.63 8.00 -1.12
C ALA A 423 18.21 7.78 0.34
N ASP A 424 17.79 6.57 0.68
CA ASP A 424 17.47 6.18 2.06
C ASP A 424 18.70 6.27 2.97
N LYS A 425 19.83 5.71 2.54
CA LYS A 425 21.09 5.77 3.31
C LYS A 425 21.59 7.18 3.55
N LEU A 426 21.42 8.05 2.58
CA LEU A 426 21.89 9.45 2.64
C LEU A 426 20.82 10.41 3.16
N HIS A 427 19.61 9.93 3.46
CA HIS A 427 18.47 10.76 3.90
C HIS A 427 18.20 11.94 2.96
N LEU A 428 18.09 11.67 1.64
CA LEU A 428 17.99 12.70 0.61
C LEU A 428 16.58 13.33 0.49
N TYR A 429 15.60 12.83 1.23
CA TYR A 429 14.21 13.32 1.20
C TYR A 429 13.59 13.37 2.60
N ASP A 430 12.59 14.23 2.76
CA ASP A 430 11.77 14.27 3.98
C ASP A 430 10.65 13.23 3.85
N LYS A 431 10.54 12.34 4.84
CA LYS A 431 9.46 11.33 4.90
C LYS A 431 8.06 11.94 5.02
N ASN A 432 7.95 13.19 5.49
CA ASN A 432 6.68 13.91 5.64
C ASN A 432 6.25 14.66 4.37
N GLU A 433 7.11 14.71 3.36
CA GLU A 433 6.81 15.33 2.07
C GLU A 433 6.09 14.34 1.16
N TYR A 434 5.07 14.85 0.45
CA TYR A 434 4.32 14.07 -0.53
C TYR A 434 4.58 14.61 -1.93
N ASP A 435 5.13 13.77 -2.78
CA ASP A 435 5.25 14.00 -4.22
C ASP A 435 4.32 13.02 -4.93
N ILE A 436 3.35 13.59 -5.66
CA ILE A 436 2.29 12.84 -6.32
C ILE A 436 2.34 13.14 -7.81
N LEU A 437 2.34 12.08 -8.61
CA LEU A 437 2.35 12.20 -10.07
C LEU A 437 1.53 11.08 -10.73
N TRP A 438 1.13 11.32 -11.97
CA TRP A 438 0.56 10.31 -12.84
C TRP A 438 1.64 9.76 -13.76
N VAL A 439 1.67 8.44 -13.93
CA VAL A 439 2.39 7.77 -15.01
C VAL A 439 1.38 7.30 -16.02
N THR A 440 1.61 7.61 -17.30
CA THR A 440 0.68 7.37 -18.40
C THR A 440 1.37 6.71 -19.59
N GLU A 441 0.62 6.38 -20.65
CA GLU A 441 1.15 5.79 -21.88
C GLU A 441 1.97 4.51 -21.62
N PHE A 442 1.47 3.62 -20.75
CA PHE A 442 2.08 2.32 -20.53
C PHE A 442 2.11 1.48 -21.81
N PRO A 443 3.05 0.51 -21.95
CA PRO A 443 2.91 -0.51 -22.97
C PRO A 443 1.59 -1.26 -22.83
N LEU A 444 0.93 -1.56 -23.96
CA LEU A 444 -0.30 -2.37 -23.95
C LEU A 444 -0.01 -3.83 -23.62
N LEU A 445 1.12 -4.31 -24.13
CA LEU A 445 1.51 -5.71 -24.16
C LEU A 445 2.93 -5.90 -23.64
N GLU A 446 3.17 -7.00 -22.94
CA GLU A 446 4.50 -7.47 -22.54
C GLU A 446 4.74 -8.86 -23.13
N TRP A 447 5.89 -9.06 -23.77
CA TRP A 447 6.28 -10.35 -24.34
C TRP A 447 6.96 -11.22 -23.29
N SER A 448 6.50 -12.46 -23.15
CA SER A 448 7.16 -13.49 -22.35
C SER A 448 8.01 -14.37 -23.24
N ASP A 449 9.33 -14.35 -23.05
CA ASP A 449 10.26 -15.28 -23.73
C ASP A 449 10.03 -16.72 -23.26
N GLU A 450 9.59 -16.94 -22.02
CA GLU A 450 9.34 -18.24 -21.42
C GLU A 450 8.11 -18.91 -22.03
N ASP A 451 6.99 -18.17 -22.11
CA ASP A 451 5.72 -18.69 -22.62
C ASP A 451 5.56 -18.48 -24.13
N ASN A 452 6.48 -17.77 -24.77
CA ASN A 452 6.46 -17.41 -26.20
C ASN A 452 5.12 -16.79 -26.64
N ARG A 453 4.61 -15.84 -25.83
CA ARG A 453 3.34 -15.13 -26.09
C ARG A 453 3.31 -13.75 -25.43
N PHE A 454 2.36 -12.94 -25.86
CA PHE A 454 2.04 -11.69 -25.20
C PHE A 454 1.16 -11.87 -23.96
N TYR A 455 1.39 -11.02 -22.97
CA TYR A 455 0.50 -10.73 -21.85
C TYR A 455 0.04 -9.28 -21.94
N ALA A 456 -1.16 -8.99 -21.45
CA ALA A 456 -1.57 -7.62 -21.26
C ALA A 456 -0.79 -7.02 -20.07
N MET A 457 -0.24 -5.81 -20.23
CA MET A 457 0.52 -5.15 -19.17
C MET A 457 -0.36 -4.87 -17.94
N HIS A 458 -1.61 -4.43 -18.14
CA HIS A 458 -2.61 -4.22 -17.09
C HIS A 458 -3.64 -5.36 -17.08
N HIS A 459 -4.60 -5.32 -18.01
CA HIS A 459 -5.62 -6.36 -18.17
C HIS A 459 -6.15 -6.39 -19.61
N PRO A 460 -6.80 -7.49 -20.05
CA PRO A 460 -7.21 -7.67 -21.46
C PRO A 460 -8.33 -6.74 -21.94
N PHE A 461 -8.86 -5.89 -21.05
CA PHE A 461 -9.94 -4.94 -21.38
C PHE A 461 -9.43 -3.50 -21.56
N THR A 462 -8.12 -3.28 -21.49
CA THR A 462 -7.49 -1.97 -21.67
C THR A 462 -7.49 -1.54 -23.13
N SER A 463 -7.89 -0.31 -23.41
CA SER A 463 -7.92 0.23 -24.79
C SER A 463 -6.53 0.60 -25.30
N VAL A 464 -6.38 0.49 -26.61
CA VAL A 464 -5.19 0.93 -27.34
C VAL A 464 -5.17 2.46 -27.40
N ASN A 465 -3.99 3.06 -27.24
CA ASN A 465 -3.84 4.49 -27.47
C ASN A 465 -4.18 4.83 -28.93
N VAL A 466 -4.97 5.88 -29.14
CA VAL A 466 -5.46 6.27 -30.46
C VAL A 466 -4.35 6.46 -31.49
N LYS A 467 -3.16 6.90 -31.05
CA LYS A 467 -1.99 7.11 -31.91
C LYS A 467 -1.34 5.81 -32.43
N ASP A 468 -1.71 4.67 -31.86
CA ASP A 468 -1.12 3.36 -32.17
C ASP A 468 -2.16 2.35 -32.70
N LEU A 469 -3.39 2.81 -33.00
CA LEU A 469 -4.49 1.95 -33.50
C LEU A 469 -4.16 1.22 -34.80
N ASP A 470 -3.37 1.83 -35.68
CA ASP A 470 -2.92 1.25 -36.95
C ASP A 470 -1.94 0.08 -36.76
N LYS A 471 -1.30 -0.02 -35.61
CA LYS A 471 -0.33 -1.09 -35.30
C LYS A 471 -0.99 -2.39 -34.83
N ILE A 472 -2.25 -2.37 -34.38
CA ILE A 472 -2.91 -3.51 -33.75
C ILE A 472 -3.10 -4.71 -34.69
N ASP A 473 -3.08 -4.48 -36.00
CA ASP A 473 -3.18 -5.50 -37.03
C ASP A 473 -1.83 -6.06 -37.49
N SER A 474 -0.74 -5.58 -36.91
CA SER A 474 0.60 -6.08 -37.23
C SER A 474 0.77 -7.54 -36.80
N LYS A 475 1.57 -8.26 -37.60
CA LYS A 475 2.08 -9.60 -37.24
C LYS A 475 3.50 -9.56 -36.70
N ASP A 476 4.13 -8.39 -36.74
CA ASP A 476 5.46 -8.16 -36.23
C ASP A 476 5.40 -7.98 -34.72
N ARG A 477 6.15 -8.82 -34.00
CA ARG A 477 6.22 -8.82 -32.54
C ARG A 477 6.71 -7.48 -31.97
N ASP A 478 7.71 -6.88 -32.60
CA ASP A 478 8.31 -5.64 -32.09
C ASP A 478 7.37 -4.44 -32.32
N VAL A 479 6.59 -4.47 -33.41
CA VAL A 479 5.51 -3.49 -33.64
C VAL A 479 4.42 -3.64 -32.57
N LEU A 480 3.95 -4.84 -32.32
CA LEU A 480 2.95 -5.10 -31.27
C LEU A 480 3.44 -4.68 -29.88
N ALA A 481 4.70 -5.00 -29.54
CA ALA A 481 5.33 -4.60 -28.28
C ALA A 481 5.48 -3.08 -28.12
N SER A 482 5.45 -2.32 -29.23
CA SER A 482 5.54 -0.85 -29.22
C SER A 482 4.20 -0.14 -29.01
N ILE A 483 3.09 -0.88 -28.96
CA ILE A 483 1.74 -0.32 -28.78
C ILE A 483 1.58 0.20 -27.36
N ARG A 484 1.12 1.43 -27.23
CA ARG A 484 0.78 2.05 -25.95
C ARG A 484 -0.68 1.82 -25.59
N ALA A 485 -0.94 1.73 -24.32
CA ALA A 485 -2.27 1.67 -23.72
C ALA A 485 -2.76 3.06 -23.31
N ASN A 486 -4.08 3.25 -23.26
CA ASN A 486 -4.71 4.33 -22.49
C ASN A 486 -4.80 3.89 -21.02
N ALA A 487 -3.66 3.76 -20.37
CA ALA A 487 -3.53 3.34 -18.98
C ALA A 487 -2.75 4.38 -18.18
N TYR A 488 -3.10 4.49 -16.91
CA TYR A 488 -2.57 5.50 -16.01
C TYR A 488 -2.51 5.00 -14.58
N ASP A 489 -1.40 5.28 -13.89
CA ASP A 489 -1.20 4.98 -12.48
C ASP A 489 -0.92 6.26 -11.70
N LEU A 490 -1.56 6.41 -10.54
CA LEU A 490 -1.22 7.44 -9.57
C LEU A 490 -0.11 6.92 -8.66
N VAL A 491 1.00 7.62 -8.67
CA VAL A 491 2.18 7.32 -7.85
C VAL A 491 2.30 8.35 -6.72
N ILE A 492 2.47 7.87 -5.49
CA ILE A 492 2.75 8.68 -4.30
C ILE A 492 4.08 8.21 -3.71
N ASN A 493 5.09 9.07 -3.68
CA ASN A 493 6.37 8.77 -3.03
C ASN A 493 7.00 7.44 -3.48
N GLY A 494 7.02 7.17 -4.77
CA GLY A 494 7.62 5.95 -5.31
C GLY A 494 6.77 4.69 -5.19
N GLN A 495 5.50 4.82 -4.82
CA GLN A 495 4.57 3.69 -4.72
C GLN A 495 3.30 3.97 -5.54
N GLU A 496 2.87 2.98 -6.29
CA GLU A 496 1.58 2.98 -6.96
C GLU A 496 0.46 2.98 -5.91
N ALA A 497 -0.29 4.06 -5.84
CA ALA A 497 -1.46 4.17 -4.96
C ALA A 497 -2.73 3.64 -5.61
N GLY A 498 -2.83 3.74 -6.92
CA GLY A 498 -3.93 3.22 -7.71
C GLY A 498 -3.64 3.30 -9.18
N GLY A 499 -4.29 2.47 -9.97
CA GLY A 499 -4.12 2.39 -11.41
C GLY A 499 -5.42 2.10 -12.15
N GLY A 500 -5.45 2.47 -13.40
CA GLY A 500 -6.61 2.32 -14.25
C GLY A 500 -6.35 2.47 -15.73
N SER A 501 -7.43 2.42 -16.51
CA SER A 501 -7.37 2.61 -17.96
C SER A 501 -8.71 3.04 -18.54
N ILE A 502 -8.69 3.54 -19.75
CA ILE A 502 -9.87 3.54 -20.63
C ILE A 502 -10.08 2.11 -21.12
N ARG A 503 -11.34 1.69 -21.23
CA ARG A 503 -11.70 0.31 -21.57
C ARG A 503 -11.99 0.14 -23.05
N ILE A 504 -11.73 -1.05 -23.54
CA ILE A 504 -12.30 -1.47 -24.83
C ILE A 504 -13.82 -1.57 -24.66
N HIS A 505 -14.57 -0.94 -25.56
CA HIS A 505 -16.03 -0.94 -25.54
C HIS A 505 -16.67 -1.45 -26.84
N THR A 506 -15.86 -1.91 -27.80
CA THR A 506 -16.35 -2.52 -29.05
C THR A 506 -16.04 -4.01 -29.10
N PRO A 507 -16.97 -4.86 -29.57
CA PRO A 507 -16.77 -6.30 -29.69
C PRO A 507 -15.56 -6.68 -30.56
N GLU A 508 -15.35 -5.91 -31.65
CA GLU A 508 -14.28 -6.17 -32.63
C GLU A 508 -12.91 -5.98 -31.99
N MET A 509 -12.70 -4.86 -31.30
CA MET A 509 -11.43 -4.58 -30.64
C MET A 509 -11.17 -5.56 -29.48
N GLN A 510 -12.21 -5.93 -28.72
CA GLN A 510 -12.07 -6.90 -27.64
C GLN A 510 -11.67 -8.29 -28.16
N ARG A 511 -12.26 -8.73 -29.28
CA ARG A 511 -11.87 -9.99 -29.91
C ARG A 511 -10.42 -9.93 -30.38
N LYS A 512 -10.02 -8.84 -31.02
CA LYS A 512 -8.66 -8.63 -31.47
C LYS A 512 -7.63 -8.72 -30.32
N MET A 513 -7.93 -8.09 -29.21
CA MET A 513 -7.08 -8.16 -28.02
C MET A 513 -6.93 -9.62 -27.54
N PHE A 514 -8.02 -10.38 -27.46
CA PHE A 514 -7.96 -11.78 -27.05
C PHE A 514 -7.15 -12.64 -28.03
N GLU A 515 -7.25 -12.38 -29.34
CA GLU A 515 -6.47 -13.05 -30.37
C GLU A 515 -4.96 -12.81 -30.17
N ILE A 516 -4.55 -11.54 -29.92
CA ILE A 516 -3.15 -11.18 -29.67
C ILE A 516 -2.61 -11.87 -28.40
N LEU A 517 -3.45 -12.01 -27.37
CA LEU A 517 -3.12 -12.72 -26.15
C LEU A 517 -3.13 -14.25 -26.30
N GLY A 518 -3.43 -14.78 -27.50
CA GLY A 518 -3.44 -16.21 -27.81
C GLY A 518 -4.60 -16.98 -27.16
N MET A 519 -5.71 -16.34 -26.84
CA MET A 519 -6.88 -16.99 -26.25
C MET A 519 -7.72 -17.69 -27.34
N SER A 520 -8.04 -18.97 -27.11
CA SER A 520 -8.95 -19.70 -28.01
C SER A 520 -10.39 -19.22 -27.86
N GLU A 521 -11.20 -19.33 -28.92
CA GLU A 521 -12.64 -19.02 -28.91
C GLU A 521 -13.39 -19.77 -27.79
N GLU A 522 -13.01 -21.01 -27.52
CA GLU A 522 -13.58 -21.80 -26.43
C GLU A 522 -13.25 -21.19 -25.06
N THR A 523 -12.01 -20.77 -24.87
CA THR A 523 -11.56 -20.12 -23.62
C THR A 523 -12.30 -18.81 -23.42
N ILE A 524 -12.40 -17.97 -24.47
CA ILE A 524 -13.12 -16.69 -24.44
C ILE A 524 -14.59 -16.94 -24.07
N LYS A 525 -15.27 -17.86 -24.77
CA LYS A 525 -16.67 -18.20 -24.50
C LYS A 525 -16.87 -18.70 -23.06
N ASN A 526 -15.99 -19.58 -22.60
CA ASN A 526 -16.11 -20.18 -21.27
C ASN A 526 -15.82 -19.20 -20.13
N ARG A 527 -14.85 -18.30 -20.29
CA ARG A 527 -14.45 -17.36 -19.23
C ARG A 527 -15.20 -16.03 -19.31
N PHE A 528 -15.24 -15.43 -20.48
CA PHE A 528 -15.70 -14.05 -20.71
C PHE A 528 -16.95 -13.96 -21.58
N GLY A 529 -17.57 -15.09 -21.98
CA GLY A 529 -18.70 -15.09 -22.93
C GLY A 529 -19.84 -14.16 -22.50
N PHE A 530 -20.24 -14.20 -21.23
CA PHE A 530 -21.30 -13.34 -20.68
C PHE A 530 -20.94 -11.84 -20.79
N PHE A 531 -19.69 -11.49 -20.66
CA PHE A 531 -19.17 -10.13 -20.74
C PHE A 531 -19.10 -9.63 -22.19
N VAL A 532 -18.53 -10.46 -23.09
CA VAL A 532 -18.46 -10.15 -24.53
C VAL A 532 -19.86 -10.06 -25.15
N ASP A 533 -20.79 -10.91 -24.72
CA ASP A 533 -22.17 -10.88 -25.17
C ASP A 533 -22.90 -9.58 -24.77
N ALA A 534 -22.55 -9.01 -23.63
CA ALA A 534 -23.15 -7.75 -23.16
C ALA A 534 -22.85 -6.58 -24.12
N PHE A 535 -21.69 -6.56 -24.77
CA PHE A 535 -21.33 -5.50 -25.72
C PHE A 535 -22.27 -5.43 -26.94
N LYS A 536 -22.93 -6.54 -27.30
CA LYS A 536 -23.91 -6.60 -28.39
C LYS A 536 -25.14 -5.70 -28.16
N TYR A 537 -25.38 -5.31 -26.90
CA TYR A 537 -26.53 -4.49 -26.52
C TYR A 537 -26.17 -3.00 -26.34
N GLY A 538 -24.95 -2.61 -26.70
CA GLY A 538 -24.47 -1.24 -26.63
C GLY A 538 -23.66 -0.98 -25.35
N ALA A 539 -22.37 -0.81 -25.50
CA ALA A 539 -21.47 -0.41 -24.41
C ALA A 539 -21.02 1.04 -24.63
N PRO A 540 -21.25 1.95 -23.68
CA PRO A 540 -20.72 3.31 -23.79
C PRO A 540 -19.18 3.28 -23.69
N PRO A 541 -18.46 4.26 -24.25
CA PRO A 541 -17.08 4.48 -23.90
C PRO A 541 -16.97 4.65 -22.37
N HIS A 542 -16.07 3.93 -21.70
CA HIS A 542 -15.94 3.98 -20.26
C HIS A 542 -14.51 3.77 -19.82
N GLY A 543 -14.22 4.23 -18.62
CA GLY A 543 -12.91 4.09 -17.99
C GLY A 543 -13.02 4.17 -16.47
N GLY A 544 -11.99 3.74 -15.79
CA GLY A 544 -11.97 3.74 -14.34
C GLY A 544 -10.62 3.39 -13.78
N LEU A 545 -10.55 3.34 -12.47
CA LEU A 545 -9.35 2.95 -11.74
C LEU A 545 -9.71 2.35 -10.39
N ALA A 546 -8.72 1.76 -9.72
CA ALA A 546 -8.84 1.29 -8.36
C ALA A 546 -7.66 1.77 -7.52
N PHE A 547 -7.94 2.34 -6.36
CA PHE A 547 -6.94 2.63 -5.34
C PHE A 547 -6.85 1.49 -4.34
N GLY A 548 -5.64 1.02 -4.05
CA GLY A 548 -5.41 0.12 -2.91
C GLY A 548 -5.61 0.88 -1.61
N LEU A 549 -6.78 0.74 -0.94
CA LEU A 549 -7.08 1.48 0.29
C LEU A 549 -6.04 1.22 1.37
N ASP A 550 -5.62 -0.02 1.55
CA ASP A 550 -4.61 -0.38 2.56
C ASP A 550 -3.29 0.37 2.31
N ARG A 551 -2.83 0.41 1.06
CA ARG A 551 -1.62 1.14 0.66
C ARG A 551 -1.78 2.65 0.81
N LEU A 552 -2.92 3.20 0.40
CA LEU A 552 -3.21 4.63 0.55
C LEU A 552 -3.19 5.05 2.03
N VAL A 553 -3.77 4.24 2.91
CA VAL A 553 -3.72 4.50 4.36
C VAL A 553 -2.28 4.46 4.86
N MET A 554 -1.51 3.42 4.50
CA MET A 554 -0.11 3.26 4.88
C MET A 554 0.73 4.49 4.44
N LEU A 555 0.56 4.95 3.20
CA LEU A 555 1.25 6.14 2.69
C LEU A 555 0.89 7.42 3.45
N ILE A 556 -0.39 7.59 3.79
CA ILE A 556 -0.89 8.77 4.51
C ILE A 556 -0.48 8.74 5.99
N THR A 557 -0.44 7.59 6.63
CA THR A 557 0.00 7.45 8.03
C THR A 557 1.51 7.49 8.17
N GLY A 558 2.25 7.16 7.10
CA GLY A 558 3.72 7.08 7.11
C GLY A 558 4.24 5.76 7.67
N ASP A 559 3.42 4.72 7.65
CA ASP A 559 3.83 3.38 8.09
C ASP A 559 4.60 2.64 6.98
N ASP A 560 5.58 1.86 7.38
CA ASP A 560 6.39 1.04 6.48
C ASP A 560 5.79 -0.38 6.27
N ASN A 561 4.77 -0.77 7.06
CA ASN A 561 4.18 -2.11 7.04
C ASN A 561 2.66 -2.05 6.85
N ILE A 562 2.16 -2.69 5.79
CA ILE A 562 0.72 -2.74 5.47
C ILE A 562 -0.11 -3.39 6.59
N LYS A 563 0.48 -4.27 7.42
CA LYS A 563 -0.20 -4.94 8.55
C LYS A 563 -0.62 -3.96 9.65
N ASP A 564 0.03 -2.80 9.74
CA ASP A 564 -0.27 -1.80 10.76
C ASP A 564 -1.53 -0.96 10.46
N VAL A 565 -2.00 -1.03 9.22
CA VAL A 565 -3.22 -0.34 8.75
C VAL A 565 -4.40 -1.29 8.48
N ILE A 566 -4.22 -2.59 8.80
CA ILE A 566 -5.24 -3.64 8.69
C ILE A 566 -5.53 -4.20 10.10
N ALA A 567 -6.81 -4.30 10.46
CA ALA A 567 -7.18 -4.77 11.80
C ALA A 567 -6.68 -6.20 12.09
N PHE A 568 -6.93 -7.13 11.17
CA PHE A 568 -6.57 -8.56 11.31
C PHE A 568 -5.86 -9.06 10.04
N PRO A 569 -4.57 -8.71 9.86
CA PRO A 569 -3.80 -9.12 8.68
C PRO A 569 -3.40 -10.60 8.76
N LYS A 570 -3.06 -11.17 7.60
CA LYS A 570 -2.43 -12.50 7.49
C LYS A 570 -0.91 -12.38 7.58
N VAL A 571 -0.25 -13.47 7.99
CA VAL A 571 1.21 -13.62 7.90
C VAL A 571 1.63 -14.07 6.50
N GLN A 572 2.94 -14.16 6.27
CA GLN A 572 3.51 -14.38 4.93
C GLN A 572 3.01 -15.65 4.22
N ASN A 573 2.66 -16.71 4.97
CA ASN A 573 2.07 -17.93 4.42
C ASN A 573 0.53 -17.89 4.31
N ALA A 574 -0.07 -16.69 4.29
CA ALA A 574 -1.51 -16.45 4.23
C ALA A 574 -2.32 -16.96 5.44
N SER A 575 -1.68 -17.41 6.52
CA SER A 575 -2.40 -17.88 7.72
C SER A 575 -2.75 -16.75 8.70
N CYS A 576 -3.74 -17.00 9.55
CA CYS A 576 -4.13 -16.13 10.65
C CYS A 576 -3.71 -16.74 11.99
N LEU A 577 -2.69 -16.19 12.62
CA LEU A 577 -2.17 -16.73 13.90
C LEU A 577 -3.17 -16.60 15.07
N MET A 578 -4.13 -15.68 14.97
CA MET A 578 -5.15 -15.47 15.99
C MET A 578 -6.27 -16.52 15.94
N THR A 579 -6.73 -16.87 14.74
CA THR A 579 -7.86 -17.80 14.55
C THR A 579 -7.41 -19.21 14.17
N GLY A 580 -6.15 -19.38 13.76
CA GLY A 580 -5.63 -20.65 13.23
C GLY A 580 -5.99 -20.91 11.76
N ALA A 581 -6.70 -19.97 11.08
CA ALA A 581 -7.08 -20.17 9.67
C ALA A 581 -5.85 -20.11 8.73
N PRO A 582 -5.82 -20.98 7.65
CA PRO A 582 -6.81 -21.98 7.31
C PRO A 582 -6.75 -23.16 8.28
N ASP A 583 -7.91 -23.83 8.48
CA ASP A 583 -8.05 -24.96 9.38
C ASP A 583 -8.85 -26.09 8.69
N PHE A 584 -8.73 -27.29 9.21
CA PHE A 584 -9.47 -28.45 8.73
C PHE A 584 -10.96 -28.29 9.03
N VAL A 585 -11.78 -28.85 8.14
CA VAL A 585 -13.23 -28.90 8.32
C VAL A 585 -13.65 -30.33 8.63
N GLU A 586 -14.86 -30.52 9.18
CA GLU A 586 -15.38 -31.82 9.49
C GLU A 586 -15.59 -32.66 8.21
N GLU A 587 -15.31 -33.96 8.28
CA GLU A 587 -15.43 -34.89 7.14
C GLU A 587 -16.83 -34.89 6.51
N ILE A 588 -17.87 -34.69 7.32
CA ILE A 588 -19.23 -34.57 6.83
C ILE A 588 -19.42 -33.38 5.89
N GLN A 589 -18.77 -32.26 6.18
CA GLN A 589 -18.82 -31.05 5.34
C GLN A 589 -18.14 -31.29 4.00
N LEU A 590 -17.01 -32.02 3.98
CA LEU A 590 -16.33 -32.39 2.74
C LEU A 590 -17.23 -33.31 1.89
N LYS A 591 -17.86 -34.31 2.51
CA LYS A 591 -18.81 -35.22 1.83
C LYS A 591 -20.00 -34.47 1.24
N GLU A 592 -20.58 -33.52 1.96
CA GLU A 592 -21.68 -32.69 1.47
C GLU A 592 -21.28 -31.81 0.27
N LEU A 593 -19.99 -31.46 0.16
CA LEU A 593 -19.43 -30.70 -0.97
C LEU A 593 -18.98 -31.61 -2.11
N GLY A 594 -18.99 -32.95 -1.93
CA GLY A 594 -18.45 -33.91 -2.89
C GLY A 594 -16.93 -33.78 -3.05
N LEU A 595 -16.24 -33.40 -1.99
CA LEU A 595 -14.78 -33.28 -1.95
C LEU A 595 -14.18 -34.44 -1.18
N ASP A 596 -13.01 -34.88 -1.63
CA ASP A 596 -12.17 -35.86 -0.97
C ASP A 596 -10.78 -35.28 -0.74
N VAL A 597 -10.23 -35.50 0.44
CA VAL A 597 -8.86 -35.09 0.79
C VAL A 597 -8.06 -36.40 0.91
N PRO A 598 -6.98 -36.56 0.13
CA PRO A 598 -6.12 -37.73 0.23
C PRO A 598 -5.62 -37.94 1.66
N GLU A 599 -5.51 -39.23 2.09
CA GLU A 599 -5.05 -39.56 3.45
C GLU A 599 -3.64 -39.02 3.74
N GLU A 600 -2.82 -38.85 2.71
CA GLU A 600 -1.46 -38.31 2.80
C GLU A 600 -1.43 -36.81 3.20
N ASP A 601 -2.55 -36.11 3.04
CA ASP A 601 -2.69 -34.67 3.32
C ASP A 601 -3.53 -34.41 4.58
N LYS A 602 -3.96 -35.45 5.28
CA LYS A 602 -4.66 -35.38 6.58
C LYS A 602 -3.64 -35.44 7.72
#